data_ac50a572d8bf9e03b8f0790043a1b38d
#
_entry.id   ac50a572d8bf9e03b8f0790043a1b38d
#
_cell.length_a   1.000
_cell.length_b   1.000
_cell.length_c   1.000
_cell.angle_alpha   90.00
_cell.angle_beta   90.00
_cell.angle_gamma   90.00
#
_symmetry.space_group_name_H-M   'P 1'
#
loop_
_entity.id
_entity.type
_entity.pdbx_description
1 polymer ?
#
loop_
_entity_poly.entity_id
_entity_poly.type
_entity_poly.pdbx_seq_one_letter_code
_entity_poly.pdbx_strand_id
1 'polypeptide(L)'
;MTRRWLALVLPLALGACGYNRIQSLDEQANSAQGQIEVQLQRRAELIPNLVATVKGMANQELAVFGEVARARGGLVNAVQSKDPEQMAQANAQVNGALGRLLAVAEAYPQLKSDQGFLRLQDERTKPHSHAYTRA
;
A
#
# COMPACT_ATOMS: atom_id res chain seq x y z
N MET A 1 51.76 -27.47 -14.96
CA MET A 1 50.84 -27.48 -13.78
C MET A 1 49.83 -26.33 -13.78
N THR A 2 50.05 -25.23 -14.45
CA THR A 2 49.19 -24.03 -14.45
C THR A 2 47.84 -24.15 -15.17
N ARG A 3 47.73 -25.01 -16.22
CA ARG A 3 46.47 -25.17 -16.98
C ARG A 3 45.31 -25.82 -16.19
N ARG A 4 45.64 -26.67 -15.22
CA ARG A 4 44.61 -27.37 -14.40
C ARG A 4 43.94 -26.44 -13.38
N TRP A 5 44.66 -25.44 -12.89
CA TRP A 5 44.12 -24.42 -11.94
C TRP A 5 43.20 -23.42 -12.63
N LEU A 6 43.49 -23.09 -13.91
CA LEU A 6 42.61 -22.20 -14.69
C LEU A 6 41.23 -22.81 -14.95
N ALA A 7 41.15 -24.13 -15.10
CA ALA A 7 39.87 -24.84 -15.31
C ALA A 7 38.96 -24.87 -14.06
N LEU A 8 39.53 -24.67 -12.86
CA LEU A 8 38.78 -24.60 -11.60
C LEU A 8 38.38 -23.15 -11.22
N VAL A 9 39.17 -22.17 -11.62
CA VAL A 9 38.92 -20.75 -11.30
C VAL A 9 37.84 -20.15 -12.23
N LEU A 10 37.75 -20.60 -13.47
CA LEU A 10 36.81 -20.08 -14.47
C LEU A 10 35.32 -20.27 -14.06
N PRO A 11 34.87 -21.47 -13.63
CA PRO A 11 33.47 -21.64 -13.20
C PRO A 11 33.14 -20.89 -11.89
N LEU A 12 34.12 -20.68 -11.01
CA LEU A 12 33.94 -19.92 -9.80
C LEU A 12 33.73 -18.42 -10.05
N ALA A 13 34.39 -17.86 -11.07
CA ALA A 13 34.22 -16.46 -11.48
C ALA A 13 32.87 -16.20 -12.16
N LEU A 14 32.33 -17.18 -12.90
CA LEU A 14 31.00 -17.08 -13.53
C LEU A 14 29.85 -17.13 -12.52
N GLY A 15 30.01 -17.81 -11.38
CA GLY A 15 29.02 -17.87 -10.31
C GLY A 15 28.86 -16.54 -9.54
N ALA A 16 29.90 -15.73 -9.47
CA ALA A 16 29.90 -14.48 -8.71
C ALA A 16 29.01 -13.38 -9.30
N CYS A 17 28.85 -13.32 -10.63
CA CYS A 17 28.01 -12.32 -11.30
C CYS A 17 26.50 -12.51 -11.04
N GLY A 18 26.04 -13.75 -10.89
CA GLY A 18 24.63 -14.06 -10.61
C GLY A 18 24.22 -13.74 -9.17
N TYR A 19 25.10 -13.95 -8.22
CA TYR A 19 24.84 -13.73 -6.81
C TYR A 19 24.54 -12.26 -6.46
N ASN A 20 25.35 -11.33 -6.98
CA ASN A 20 25.15 -9.90 -6.77
C ASN A 20 23.82 -9.40 -7.34
N ARG A 21 23.35 -9.97 -8.46
CA ARG A 21 22.07 -9.60 -9.05
C ARG A 21 20.88 -10.09 -8.22
N ILE A 22 20.97 -11.29 -7.67
CA ILE A 22 19.93 -11.83 -6.77
C ILE A 22 19.84 -11.00 -5.50
N GLN A 23 20.96 -10.67 -4.89
CA GLN A 23 21.04 -9.81 -3.71
C GLN A 23 20.42 -8.41 -3.96
N SER A 24 20.73 -7.81 -5.11
CA SER A 24 20.17 -6.49 -5.44
C SER A 24 18.65 -6.52 -5.69
N LEU A 25 18.12 -7.61 -6.24
CA LEU A 25 16.68 -7.80 -6.43
C LEU A 25 15.96 -8.03 -5.10
N ASP A 26 16.56 -8.79 -4.19
CA ASP A 26 16.03 -9.01 -2.84
C ASP A 26 15.98 -7.69 -2.04
N GLU A 27 17.03 -6.90 -2.08
CA GLU A 27 17.10 -5.58 -1.46
C GLU A 27 16.03 -4.62 -2.02
N GLN A 28 15.83 -4.64 -3.35
CA GLN A 28 14.79 -3.84 -4.01
C GLN A 28 13.38 -4.30 -3.61
N ALA A 29 13.15 -5.61 -3.51
CA ALA A 29 11.87 -6.17 -3.07
C ALA A 29 11.55 -5.76 -1.61
N ASN A 30 12.52 -5.89 -0.72
CA ASN A 30 12.39 -5.51 0.69
C ASN A 30 12.15 -4.00 0.84
N SER A 31 12.86 -3.17 0.07
CA SER A 31 12.67 -1.72 0.06
C SER A 31 11.28 -1.34 -0.46
N ALA A 32 10.80 -1.98 -1.53
CA ALA A 32 9.47 -1.75 -2.08
C ALA A 32 8.38 -2.16 -1.09
N GLN A 33 8.53 -3.30 -0.42
CA GLN A 33 7.62 -3.74 0.63
C GLN A 33 7.54 -2.72 1.77
N GLY A 34 8.68 -2.24 2.27
CA GLY A 34 8.72 -1.22 3.33
C GLY A 34 8.01 0.07 2.92
N GLN A 35 8.14 0.51 1.67
CA GLN A 35 7.43 1.67 1.15
C GLN A 35 5.91 1.46 1.11
N ILE A 36 5.45 0.26 0.73
CA ILE A 36 4.04 -0.11 0.74
C ILE A 36 3.49 -0.09 2.17
N GLU A 37 4.20 -0.68 3.12
CA GLU A 37 3.81 -0.69 4.54
C GLU A 37 3.61 0.74 5.08
N VAL A 38 4.55 1.64 4.82
CA VAL A 38 4.47 3.05 5.24
C VAL A 38 3.27 3.76 4.62
N GLN A 39 2.99 3.53 3.33
CA GLN A 39 1.85 4.14 2.66
C GLN A 39 0.51 3.62 3.19
N LEU A 40 0.40 2.31 3.43
CA LEU A 40 -0.80 1.71 4.00
C LEU A 40 -1.03 2.17 5.44
N GLN A 41 0.02 2.28 6.24
CA GLN A 41 -0.04 2.85 7.59
C GLN A 41 -0.58 4.28 7.57
N ARG A 42 0.00 5.14 6.74
CA ARG A 42 -0.44 6.53 6.56
C ARG A 42 -1.91 6.61 6.12
N ARG A 43 -2.32 5.74 5.22
CA ARG A 43 -3.71 5.64 4.80
C ARG A 43 -4.64 5.27 5.94
N ALA A 44 -4.26 4.28 6.76
CA ALA A 44 -5.02 3.87 7.93
C ALA A 44 -5.15 5.00 8.98
N GLU A 45 -4.16 5.89 9.07
CA GLU A 45 -4.17 7.05 9.98
C GLU A 45 -5.09 8.19 9.49
N LEU A 46 -5.27 8.35 8.18
CA LEU A 46 -6.14 9.40 7.61
C LEU A 46 -7.63 9.06 7.71
N ILE A 47 -7.98 7.78 7.74
CA ILE A 47 -9.38 7.31 7.75
C ILE A 47 -10.19 7.85 8.94
N PRO A 48 -9.70 7.87 10.20
CA PRO A 48 -10.47 8.37 11.34
C PRO A 48 -10.91 9.84 11.20
N ASN A 49 -10.01 10.68 10.69
CA ASN A 49 -10.31 12.10 10.49
C ASN A 49 -11.40 12.29 9.44
N LEU A 50 -11.31 11.52 8.35
CA LEU A 50 -12.33 11.52 7.33
C LEU A 50 -13.69 11.05 7.85
N VAL A 51 -13.71 9.93 8.58
CA VAL A 51 -14.94 9.40 9.19
C VAL A 51 -15.55 10.42 10.14
N ALA A 52 -14.76 11.12 10.95
CA ALA A 52 -15.23 12.17 11.86
C ALA A 52 -15.89 13.33 11.09
N THR A 53 -15.26 13.78 9.99
CA THR A 53 -15.80 14.85 9.14
C THR A 53 -17.13 14.45 8.51
N VAL A 54 -17.17 13.26 7.89
CA VAL A 54 -18.40 12.78 7.21
C VAL A 54 -19.52 12.50 8.21
N LYS A 55 -19.20 11.92 9.37
CA LYS A 55 -20.17 11.62 10.43
C LYS A 55 -20.82 12.88 10.97
N GLY A 56 -20.10 14.00 11.06
CA GLY A 56 -20.67 15.28 11.47
C GLY A 56 -21.74 15.82 10.51
N MET A 57 -21.68 15.44 9.23
CA MET A 57 -22.59 15.93 8.18
C MET A 57 -23.64 14.91 7.74
N ALA A 58 -23.38 13.61 7.87
CA ALA A 58 -24.20 12.51 7.39
C ALA A 58 -24.51 11.50 8.52
N ASN A 59 -25.08 11.95 9.60
CA ASN A 59 -25.31 11.16 10.83
C ASN A 59 -26.21 9.91 10.63
N GLN A 60 -26.94 9.82 9.52
CA GLN A 60 -27.86 8.73 9.23
C GLN A 60 -27.20 7.50 8.58
N GLU A 61 -25.95 7.63 8.12
CA GLU A 61 -25.23 6.59 7.37
C GLU A 61 -24.30 5.73 8.26
N LEU A 62 -24.79 5.36 9.45
CA LEU A 62 -24.00 4.63 10.46
C LEU A 62 -23.41 3.30 9.96
N ALA A 63 -24.10 2.60 9.05
CA ALA A 63 -23.64 1.34 8.49
C ALA A 63 -22.34 1.50 7.67
N VAL A 64 -22.27 2.55 6.85
CA VAL A 64 -21.09 2.85 6.01
C VAL A 64 -19.89 3.20 6.89
N PHE A 65 -20.10 3.98 7.97
CA PHE A 65 -19.01 4.29 8.91
C PHE A 65 -18.48 3.06 9.63
N GLY A 66 -19.39 2.15 10.04
CA GLY A 66 -18.99 0.88 10.65
C GLY A 66 -18.17 -0.01 9.71
N GLU A 67 -18.51 0.01 8.42
CA GLU A 67 -17.77 -0.73 7.40
C GLU A 67 -16.36 -0.16 7.18
N VAL A 68 -16.25 1.15 7.06
CA VAL A 68 -14.94 1.83 6.94
C VAL A 68 -14.07 1.58 8.18
N ALA A 69 -14.64 1.62 9.37
CA ALA A 69 -13.91 1.35 10.61
C ALA A 69 -13.39 -0.10 10.66
N ARG A 70 -14.21 -1.08 10.26
CA ARG A 70 -13.79 -2.50 10.18
C ARG A 70 -12.68 -2.70 9.13
N ALA A 71 -12.85 -2.13 7.94
CA ALA A 71 -11.85 -2.23 6.88
C ALA A 71 -10.51 -1.60 7.31
N ARG A 72 -10.55 -0.47 8.02
CA ARG A 72 -9.35 0.14 8.62
C ARG A 72 -8.68 -0.80 9.62
N GLY A 73 -9.45 -1.41 10.53
CA GLY A 73 -8.92 -2.38 11.50
C GLY A 73 -8.22 -3.54 10.81
N GLY A 74 -8.81 -4.09 9.76
CA GLY A 74 -8.20 -5.13 8.93
C GLY A 74 -6.89 -4.68 8.29
N LEU A 75 -6.83 -3.43 7.79
CA LEU A 75 -5.61 -2.89 7.18
C LEU A 75 -4.48 -2.73 8.21
N VAL A 76 -4.76 -2.22 9.41
CA VAL A 76 -3.76 -2.09 10.48
C VAL A 76 -3.19 -3.45 10.85
N ASN A 77 -4.05 -4.47 11.02
CA ASN A 77 -3.62 -5.83 11.34
C ASN A 77 -2.76 -6.43 10.21
N ALA A 78 -3.14 -6.21 8.95
CA ALA A 78 -2.40 -6.70 7.80
C ALA A 78 -1.00 -6.05 7.69
N VAL A 79 -0.87 -4.75 7.97
CA VAL A 79 0.44 -4.06 8.02
C VAL A 79 1.31 -4.64 9.12
N GLN A 80 0.72 -4.93 10.30
CA GLN A 80 1.47 -5.55 11.41
C GLN A 80 1.94 -6.97 11.12
N SER A 81 1.18 -7.74 10.34
CA SER A 81 1.56 -9.11 9.94
C SER A 81 2.74 -9.15 8.95
N LYS A 82 3.02 -8.02 8.25
CA LYS A 82 4.03 -7.89 7.18
C LYS A 82 3.84 -8.88 6.02
N ASP A 83 2.64 -9.42 5.87
CA ASP A 83 2.28 -10.33 4.79
C ASP A 83 1.75 -9.53 3.60
N PRO A 84 2.44 -9.54 2.44
CA PRO A 84 2.03 -8.78 1.27
C PRO A 84 0.65 -9.15 0.74
N GLU A 85 0.25 -10.43 0.83
CA GLU A 85 -1.05 -10.89 0.38
C GLU A 85 -2.17 -10.36 1.27
N GLN A 86 -2.00 -10.43 2.59
CA GLN A 86 -2.96 -9.87 3.55
C GLN A 86 -3.07 -8.35 3.39
N MET A 87 -1.95 -7.65 3.17
CA MET A 87 -1.95 -6.21 2.90
C MET A 87 -2.73 -5.87 1.63
N ALA A 88 -2.56 -6.63 0.55
CA ALA A 88 -3.28 -6.42 -0.70
C ALA A 88 -4.80 -6.64 -0.53
N GLN A 89 -5.20 -7.71 0.15
CA GLN A 89 -6.61 -8.01 0.44
C GLN A 89 -7.25 -6.95 1.33
N ALA A 90 -6.59 -6.55 2.41
CA ALA A 90 -7.08 -5.52 3.32
C ALA A 90 -7.19 -4.15 2.62
N ASN A 91 -6.23 -3.80 1.77
CA ASN A 91 -6.28 -2.58 0.98
C ASN A 91 -7.46 -2.58 -0.02
N ALA A 92 -7.78 -3.74 -0.63
CA ALA A 92 -8.95 -3.88 -1.49
C ALA A 92 -10.27 -3.66 -0.71
N GLN A 93 -10.37 -4.19 0.52
CA GLN A 93 -11.52 -3.97 1.40
C GLN A 93 -11.68 -2.49 1.77
N VAL A 94 -10.60 -1.81 2.11
CA VAL A 94 -10.58 -0.36 2.36
C VAL A 94 -11.05 0.41 1.12
N ASN A 95 -10.58 0.04 -0.08
CA ASN A 95 -11.02 0.67 -1.33
C ASN A 95 -12.53 0.52 -1.56
N GLY A 96 -13.10 -0.65 -1.28
CA GLY A 96 -14.54 -0.89 -1.36
C GLY A 96 -15.33 -0.04 -0.37
N ALA A 97 -14.92 -0.02 0.89
CA ALA A 97 -15.57 0.76 1.95
C ALA A 97 -15.49 2.28 1.67
N LEU A 98 -14.33 2.77 1.24
CA LEU A 98 -14.17 4.17 0.84
C LEU A 98 -14.97 4.53 -0.41
N GLY A 99 -15.15 3.59 -1.34
CA GLY A 99 -16.05 3.78 -2.50
C GLY A 99 -17.49 4.05 -2.11
N ARG A 100 -18.00 3.32 -1.11
CA ARG A 100 -19.36 3.55 -0.57
C ARG A 100 -19.44 4.87 0.20
N LEU A 101 -18.42 5.21 0.96
CA LEU A 101 -18.35 6.51 1.64
C LEU A 101 -18.36 7.68 0.65
N LEU A 102 -17.67 7.54 -0.48
CA LEU A 102 -17.70 8.51 -1.58
C LEU A 102 -19.10 8.67 -2.17
N ALA A 103 -19.84 7.56 -2.38
CA ALA A 103 -21.22 7.61 -2.87
C ALA A 103 -22.14 8.36 -1.89
N VAL A 104 -21.95 8.17 -0.58
CA VAL A 104 -22.65 8.96 0.44
C VAL A 104 -22.26 10.45 0.33
N ALA A 105 -20.99 10.76 0.19
CA ALA A 105 -20.52 12.14 0.07
C ALA A 105 -21.06 12.86 -1.19
N GLU A 106 -21.41 12.14 -2.23
CA GLU A 106 -22.07 12.72 -3.41
C GLU A 106 -23.47 13.24 -3.10
N ALA A 107 -24.16 12.63 -2.15
CA ALA A 107 -25.47 13.13 -1.66
C ALA A 107 -25.33 14.35 -0.76
N TYR A 108 -24.12 14.65 -0.29
CA TYR A 108 -23.85 15.79 0.61
C TYR A 108 -22.77 16.72 -0.01
N PRO A 109 -23.16 17.72 -0.84
CA PRO A 109 -22.21 18.56 -1.60
C PRO A 109 -21.21 19.32 -0.72
N GLN A 110 -21.54 19.57 0.54
CA GLN A 110 -20.69 20.25 1.51
C GLN A 110 -19.42 19.43 1.86
N LEU A 111 -19.48 18.09 1.73
CA LEU A 111 -18.35 17.21 1.95
C LEU A 111 -17.29 17.30 0.86
N LYS A 112 -17.70 17.64 -0.38
CA LYS A 112 -16.79 17.75 -1.52
C LYS A 112 -15.79 18.90 -1.37
N SER A 113 -16.10 19.91 -0.55
CA SER A 113 -15.24 21.05 -0.28
C SER A 113 -14.35 20.88 0.96
N ASP A 114 -14.50 19.77 1.70
CA ASP A 114 -13.67 19.51 2.88
C ASP A 114 -12.25 19.08 2.46
N GLN A 115 -11.25 19.73 3.07
CA GLN A 115 -9.83 19.48 2.75
C GLN A 115 -9.37 18.05 3.08
N GLY A 116 -9.96 17.43 4.13
CA GLY A 116 -9.66 16.04 4.50
C GLY A 116 -10.16 15.06 3.43
N PHE A 117 -11.34 15.32 2.89
CA PHE A 117 -11.94 14.54 1.82
C PHE A 117 -11.17 14.66 0.50
N LEU A 118 -10.75 15.87 0.14
CA LEU A 118 -9.92 16.13 -1.04
C LEU A 118 -8.56 15.43 -0.97
N ARG A 119 -7.92 15.43 0.20
CA ARG A 119 -6.65 14.72 0.41
C ARG A 119 -6.79 13.22 0.22
N LEU A 120 -7.87 12.63 0.68
CA LEU A 120 -8.11 11.19 0.51
C LEU A 120 -8.39 10.83 -0.97
N GLN A 121 -9.11 11.68 -1.69
CA GLN A 121 -9.30 11.50 -3.13
C GLN A 121 -7.98 11.56 -3.89
N ASP A 122 -7.09 12.50 -3.53
CA ASP A 122 -5.77 12.63 -4.12
C ASP A 122 -4.89 11.41 -3.84
N GLU A 123 -4.92 10.88 -2.62
CA GLU A 123 -4.18 9.67 -2.23
C GLU A 123 -4.70 8.39 -2.92
N ARG A 124 -6.00 8.37 -3.27
CA ARG A 124 -6.60 7.25 -4.02
C ARG A 124 -6.26 7.30 -5.51
N THR A 125 -6.12 8.50 -6.07
CA THR A 125 -5.84 8.72 -7.50
C THR A 125 -4.36 8.71 -7.84
N LYS A 126 -3.46 8.83 -6.86
CA LYS A 126 -2.02 8.68 -7.10
C LYS A 126 -1.73 7.22 -7.47
N PRO A 127 -1.47 6.92 -8.76
CA PRO A 127 -1.10 5.58 -9.16
C PRO A 127 0.20 5.22 -8.46
N HIS A 128 0.34 3.98 -8.04
CA HIS A 128 1.59 3.38 -7.55
C HIS A 128 2.67 3.31 -8.67
N SER A 129 2.70 4.33 -9.54
CA SER A 129 3.45 4.35 -10.80
C SER A 129 4.96 4.49 -10.63
N HIS A 130 5.48 4.63 -9.42
CA HIS A 130 6.93 4.76 -9.24
C HIS A 130 7.66 3.43 -9.02
N ALA A 131 6.96 2.31 -8.91
CA ALA A 131 7.60 1.01 -8.69
C ALA A 131 7.97 0.26 -9.97
N TYR A 132 7.47 0.68 -11.16
CA TYR A 132 7.65 -0.09 -12.40
C TYR A 132 8.42 0.61 -13.52
N THR A 133 9.00 1.79 -13.27
CA THR A 133 9.70 2.52 -14.33
C THR A 133 11.20 2.67 -14.02
N ARG A 134 11.90 1.56 -13.94
CA ARG A 134 13.35 1.44 -14.23
C ARG A 134 13.68 -0.04 -14.45
N ALA A 135 13.40 -0.52 -15.64
CA ALA A 135 14.13 -1.64 -16.23
C ALA A 135 15.12 -1.07 -17.25
#